data_80344f3a52484faa128988b8b0ad29ba
#
_entry.id   80344f3a52484faa128988b8b0ad29ba
#
_cell.length_a   1.000
_cell.length_b   1.000
_cell.length_c   1.000
_cell.angle_alpha   90.00
_cell.angle_beta   90.00
_cell.angle_gamma   90.00
#
_symmetry.space_group_name_H-M   'P 1'
#
loop_
_entity.id
_entity.type
_entity.pdbx_description
1 polymer ?
#
loop_
_entity_poly.entity_id
_entity_poly.type
_entity_poly.pdbx_seq_one_letter_code
_entity_poly.pdbx_strand_id
1 'polypeptide(L)'
;MRILIADDSALIRDGLRTLLPRQGIELTDAVADAPALLESIAHDPPDVALIDIRMPPTYTSEGIEAAIAVGDRFPQVGVLVLSQYVDPAYAMNLIKTHPTRSGYLLKDRITEIEMLAAAIRRVHDGQCVIDPELVKLLLQRPATRSRLAELTAREREVLALLAEGLTDAGIAERLWLTRKTVETHIRHILAKLNLPTDAGYNRRVLAVLTYLREDQQ
;
A
#
# COMPACT_ATOMS: atom_id res chain seq x y z
N MET A 1 1.05 28.62 -1.37
CA MET A 1 0.80 27.20 -1.13
C MET A 1 1.90 26.69 -0.22
N ARG A 2 1.50 26.13 0.91
CA ARG A 2 2.39 25.68 2.00
C ARG A 2 2.50 24.17 2.00
N ILE A 3 3.70 23.63 2.10
CA ILE A 3 3.89 22.18 2.14
C ILE A 3 4.77 21.78 3.31
N LEU A 4 4.59 20.52 3.75
CA LEU A 4 5.45 19.84 4.69
C LEU A 4 6.06 18.63 4.00
N ILE A 5 7.32 18.32 4.29
CA ILE A 5 8.04 17.17 3.74
C ILE A 5 8.39 16.21 4.86
N ALA A 6 8.09 14.91 4.65
CA ALA A 6 8.59 13.82 5.46
C ALA A 6 9.40 12.86 4.57
N ASP A 7 10.69 12.78 4.80
CA ASP A 7 11.65 11.93 4.07
C ASP A 7 12.84 11.68 4.98
N ASP A 8 13.35 10.46 5.09
CA ASP A 8 14.49 10.15 5.96
C ASP A 8 15.82 10.69 5.42
N SER A 9 15.91 10.90 4.09
CA SER A 9 17.08 11.43 3.41
C SER A 9 17.24 12.95 3.63
N ALA A 10 18.25 13.34 4.40
CA ALA A 10 18.59 14.76 4.56
C ALA A 10 18.87 15.45 3.22
N LEU A 11 19.53 14.75 2.28
CA LEU A 11 19.82 15.28 0.95
C LEU A 11 18.55 15.66 0.18
N ILE A 12 17.51 14.82 0.23
CA ILE A 12 16.23 15.10 -0.43
C ILE A 12 15.55 16.27 0.26
N ARG A 13 15.48 16.30 1.59
CA ARG A 13 14.87 17.40 2.33
C ARG A 13 15.54 18.74 2.02
N ASP A 14 16.87 18.80 2.04
CA ASP A 14 17.64 20.02 1.78
C ASP A 14 17.55 20.45 0.31
N GLY A 15 17.55 19.49 -0.61
CA GLY A 15 17.33 19.75 -2.03
C GLY A 15 15.96 20.37 -2.28
N LEU A 16 14.90 19.79 -1.74
CA LEU A 16 13.54 20.29 -1.90
C LEU A 16 13.34 21.63 -1.18
N ARG A 17 13.95 21.83 -0.01
CA ARG A 17 13.97 23.14 0.69
C ARG A 17 14.56 24.25 -0.16
N THR A 18 15.52 23.94 -1.01
CA THR A 18 16.17 24.92 -1.91
C THR A 18 15.39 25.14 -3.20
N LEU A 19 14.78 24.09 -3.75
CA LEU A 19 14.20 24.11 -5.09
C LEU A 19 12.73 24.53 -5.11
N LEU A 20 11.92 24.09 -4.14
CA LEU A 20 10.48 24.36 -4.12
C LEU A 20 10.11 25.84 -3.99
N PRO A 21 10.84 26.68 -3.22
CA PRO A 21 10.57 28.11 -3.20
C PRO A 21 10.71 28.80 -4.56
N ARG A 22 11.59 28.29 -5.44
CA ARG A 22 11.74 28.80 -6.81
C ARG A 22 10.49 28.50 -7.67
N GLN A 23 9.70 27.55 -7.26
CA GLN A 23 8.41 27.20 -7.88
C GLN A 23 7.22 27.89 -7.21
N GLY A 24 7.45 28.84 -6.28
CA GLY A 24 6.39 29.52 -5.55
C GLY A 24 5.69 28.64 -4.51
N ILE A 25 6.37 27.60 -4.02
CA ILE A 25 5.90 26.68 -3.00
C ILE A 25 6.69 26.92 -1.72
N GLU A 26 6.00 27.28 -0.65
CA GLU A 26 6.59 27.52 0.66
C GLU A 26 6.72 26.23 1.44
N LEU A 27 7.90 25.93 1.97
CA LEU A 27 8.13 24.81 2.84
C LEU A 27 7.95 25.24 4.29
N THR A 28 6.93 24.68 4.97
CA THR A 28 6.66 24.99 6.39
C THR A 28 7.54 24.19 7.33
N ASP A 29 7.75 22.90 7.01
CA ASP A 29 8.59 22.02 7.81
C ASP A 29 9.18 20.88 6.96
N ALA A 30 10.27 20.24 7.46
CA ALA A 30 10.90 19.11 6.83
C ALA A 30 11.40 18.12 7.90
N VAL A 31 10.70 17.03 8.06
CA VAL A 31 10.89 16.03 9.11
C VAL A 31 11.43 14.70 8.56
N ALA A 32 11.97 13.85 9.44
CA ALA A 32 12.64 12.62 9.03
C ALA A 32 11.83 11.33 9.25
N ASP A 33 10.68 11.43 9.92
CA ASP A 33 9.89 10.26 10.32
C ASP A 33 8.39 10.57 10.42
N ALA A 34 7.58 9.51 10.53
CA ALA A 34 6.13 9.59 10.57
C ALA A 34 5.58 10.23 11.86
N PRO A 35 6.11 9.98 13.07
CA PRO A 35 5.68 10.67 14.28
C PRO A 35 5.86 12.19 14.20
N ALA A 36 7.03 12.66 13.77
CA ALA A 36 7.32 14.09 13.61
C ALA A 36 6.41 14.74 12.55
N LEU A 37 6.09 14.02 11.45
CA LEU A 37 5.13 14.45 10.46
C LEU A 37 3.75 14.73 11.08
N LEU A 38 3.20 13.79 11.82
CA LEU A 38 1.87 13.91 12.42
C LEU A 38 1.81 15.00 13.48
N GLU A 39 2.88 15.18 14.26
CA GLU A 39 3.01 16.25 15.25
C GLU A 39 3.07 17.62 14.59
N SER A 40 3.90 17.78 13.56
CA SER A 40 4.04 19.03 12.80
C SER A 40 2.72 19.43 12.12
N ILE A 41 2.01 18.50 11.48
CA ILE A 41 0.70 18.77 10.84
C ILE A 41 -0.36 19.15 11.90
N ALA A 42 -0.33 18.51 13.06
CA ALA A 42 -1.29 18.85 14.14
C ALA A 42 -1.08 20.25 14.71
N HIS A 43 0.18 20.75 14.69
CA HIS A 43 0.52 22.08 15.16
C HIS A 43 0.23 23.16 14.11
N ASP A 44 0.63 22.93 12.88
CA ASP A 44 0.51 23.88 11.78
C ASP A 44 0.19 23.17 10.45
N PRO A 45 -1.09 22.92 10.15
CA PRO A 45 -1.50 22.15 8.97
C PRO A 45 -1.04 22.81 7.66
N PRO A 46 -0.30 22.10 6.78
CA PRO A 46 0.07 22.57 5.44
C PRO A 46 -1.09 22.39 4.47
N ASP A 47 -0.94 22.95 3.25
CA ASP A 47 -1.86 22.66 2.15
C ASP A 47 -1.66 21.23 1.60
N VAL A 48 -0.38 20.77 1.53
CA VAL A 48 -0.02 19.45 1.06
C VAL A 48 1.13 18.88 1.90
N ALA A 49 1.03 17.61 2.28
CA ALA A 49 2.11 16.81 2.86
C ALA A 49 2.75 15.94 1.78
N LEU A 50 4.07 16.08 1.60
CA LEU A 50 4.89 15.26 0.72
C LEU A 50 5.57 14.19 1.58
N ILE A 51 5.29 12.91 1.35
CA ILE A 51 5.62 11.84 2.29
C ILE A 51 6.38 10.72 1.59
N ASP A 52 7.60 10.40 2.04
CA ASP A 52 8.28 9.17 1.66
C ASP A 52 7.62 7.95 2.31
N ILE A 53 7.54 6.82 1.59
CA ILE A 53 6.96 5.59 2.14
C ILE A 53 7.86 4.98 3.21
N ARG A 54 9.16 4.93 2.96
CA ARG A 54 10.12 4.21 3.80
C ARG A 54 10.86 5.15 4.73
N MET A 55 10.37 5.24 5.94
CA MET A 55 10.96 6.05 7.00
C MET A 55 11.27 5.21 8.25
N PRO A 56 12.10 5.69 9.18
CA PRO A 56 12.31 5.01 10.46
C PRO A 56 10.98 4.73 11.19
N PRO A 57 10.89 3.69 12.03
CA PRO A 57 12.00 2.82 12.50
C PRO A 57 12.24 1.58 11.64
N THR A 58 11.26 1.09 10.85
CA THR A 58 11.39 -0.20 10.15
C THR A 58 11.70 -0.07 8.67
N TYR A 59 11.53 1.11 8.09
CA TYR A 59 11.73 1.41 6.66
C TYR A 59 10.86 0.56 5.72
N THR A 60 9.62 0.29 6.14
CA THR A 60 8.68 -0.56 5.38
C THR A 60 7.47 0.21 4.87
N SER A 61 6.54 0.58 5.76
CA SER A 61 5.22 1.13 5.43
C SER A 61 4.86 2.39 6.23
N GLU A 62 5.77 2.92 7.04
CA GLU A 62 5.49 4.02 7.96
C GLU A 62 4.89 5.23 7.25
N GLY A 63 5.43 5.57 6.08
CA GLY A 63 4.95 6.73 5.33
C GLY A 63 3.56 6.53 4.74
N ILE A 64 3.21 5.33 4.27
CA ILE A 64 1.85 5.10 3.75
C ILE A 64 0.81 5.05 4.87
N GLU A 65 1.17 4.49 6.03
CA GLU A 65 0.31 4.51 7.21
C GLU A 65 0.10 5.95 7.71
N ALA A 66 1.17 6.75 7.75
CA ALA A 66 1.07 8.16 8.07
C ALA A 66 0.24 8.95 7.04
N ALA A 67 0.39 8.66 5.75
CA ALA A 67 -0.39 9.27 4.67
C ALA A 67 -1.89 9.03 4.85
N ILE A 68 -2.29 7.80 5.17
CA ILE A 68 -3.69 7.44 5.47
C ILE A 68 -4.15 8.17 6.74
N ALA A 69 -3.36 8.15 7.82
CA ALA A 69 -3.70 8.83 9.05
C ALA A 69 -3.84 10.35 8.88
N VAL A 70 -3.03 10.98 8.02
CA VAL A 70 -3.17 12.40 7.66
C VAL A 70 -4.49 12.64 6.96
N GLY A 71 -4.81 11.86 5.92
CA GLY A 71 -6.07 12.00 5.19
C GLY A 71 -7.32 11.83 6.08
N ASP A 72 -7.29 10.86 7.01
CA ASP A 72 -8.39 10.61 7.95
C ASP A 72 -8.56 11.73 8.99
N ARG A 73 -7.46 12.22 9.56
CA ARG A 73 -7.47 13.20 10.66
C ARG A 73 -7.49 14.64 10.18
N PHE A 74 -6.93 14.93 9.00
CA PHE A 74 -6.76 16.25 8.43
C PHE A 74 -7.22 16.29 6.97
N PRO A 75 -8.51 16.10 6.66
CA PRO A 75 -9.02 15.93 5.30
C PRO A 75 -8.82 17.17 4.40
N GLN A 76 -8.49 18.32 4.98
CA GLN A 76 -8.11 19.52 4.24
C GLN A 76 -6.68 19.46 3.69
N VAL A 77 -5.80 18.63 4.27
CA VAL A 77 -4.41 18.47 3.85
C VAL A 77 -4.33 17.50 2.69
N GLY A 78 -3.79 17.93 1.56
CA GLY A 78 -3.49 17.03 0.45
C GLY A 78 -2.30 16.13 0.78
N VAL A 79 -2.31 14.89 0.31
CA VAL A 79 -1.25 13.92 0.58
C VAL A 79 -0.62 13.46 -0.72
N LEU A 80 0.68 13.70 -0.92
CA LEU A 80 1.44 13.20 -2.05
C LEU A 80 2.55 12.27 -1.57
N VAL A 81 2.39 10.99 -1.86
CA VAL A 81 3.35 9.94 -1.46
C VAL A 81 4.43 9.80 -2.53
N LEU A 82 5.69 9.76 -2.09
CA LEU A 82 6.85 9.47 -2.93
C LEU A 82 7.37 8.06 -2.61
N SER A 83 7.67 7.28 -3.64
CA SER A 83 8.18 5.91 -3.49
C SER A 83 9.35 5.65 -4.43
N GLN A 84 10.33 4.87 -3.97
CA GLN A 84 11.38 4.33 -4.85
C GLN A 84 10.89 3.14 -5.67
N TYR A 85 9.85 2.44 -5.20
CA TYR A 85 9.36 1.22 -5.83
C TYR A 85 7.87 1.31 -6.12
N VAL A 86 7.45 0.63 -7.18
CA VAL A 86 6.04 0.51 -7.51
C VAL A 86 5.39 -0.51 -6.57
N ASP A 87 4.57 -0.07 -5.65
CA ASP A 87 3.72 -0.95 -4.85
C ASP A 87 2.23 -0.66 -5.12
N PRO A 88 1.60 -1.49 -5.97
CA PRO A 88 0.20 -1.30 -6.31
C PRO A 88 -0.76 -1.45 -5.13
N ALA A 89 -0.38 -2.20 -4.07
CA ALA A 89 -1.24 -2.40 -2.91
C ALA A 89 -1.32 -1.11 -2.07
N TYR A 90 -0.19 -0.47 -1.83
CA TYR A 90 -0.13 0.81 -1.11
C TYR A 90 -0.88 1.92 -1.86
N ALA A 91 -0.63 2.03 -3.17
CA ALA A 91 -1.30 3.02 -3.99
C ALA A 91 -2.82 2.82 -4.04
N MET A 92 -3.28 1.57 -4.22
CA MET A 92 -4.71 1.26 -4.21
C MET A 92 -5.36 1.54 -2.86
N ASN A 93 -4.66 1.27 -1.74
CA ASN A 93 -5.16 1.58 -0.42
C ASN A 93 -5.35 3.09 -0.26
N LEU A 94 -4.32 3.89 -0.58
CA LEU A 94 -4.39 5.35 -0.52
C LEU A 94 -5.53 5.92 -1.38
N ILE A 95 -5.68 5.44 -2.63
CA ILE A 95 -6.70 5.94 -3.56
C ILE A 95 -8.12 5.56 -3.10
N LYS A 96 -8.30 4.36 -2.54
CA LYS A 96 -9.61 3.91 -2.04
C LYS A 96 -10.05 4.70 -0.81
N THR A 97 -9.13 4.96 0.12
CA THR A 97 -9.42 5.72 1.34
C THR A 97 -9.54 7.22 1.07
N HIS A 98 -8.67 7.75 0.19
CA HIS A 98 -8.61 9.17 -0.14
C HIS A 98 -8.63 9.36 -1.66
N PRO A 99 -9.80 9.31 -2.31
CA PRO A 99 -9.91 9.41 -3.79
C PRO A 99 -9.65 10.82 -4.33
N THR A 100 -9.62 11.81 -3.48
CA THR A 100 -9.32 13.22 -3.80
C THR A 100 -8.18 13.74 -2.94
N ARG A 101 -7.50 14.79 -3.39
CA ARG A 101 -6.37 15.43 -2.67
C ARG A 101 -5.26 14.43 -2.29
N SER A 102 -5.07 13.40 -3.08
CA SER A 102 -4.08 12.36 -2.84
C SER A 102 -3.22 12.12 -4.07
N GLY A 103 -2.05 11.55 -3.89
CA GLY A 103 -1.22 11.17 -5.01
C GLY A 103 -0.13 10.17 -4.63
N TYR A 104 0.33 9.46 -5.65
CA TYR A 104 1.42 8.49 -5.55
C TYR A 104 2.34 8.64 -6.74
N LEU A 105 3.60 9.01 -6.51
CA LEU A 105 4.63 9.17 -7.53
C LEU A 105 5.87 8.34 -7.24
N LEU A 106 6.55 7.95 -8.29
CA LEU A 106 7.86 7.29 -8.20
C LEU A 106 8.98 8.33 -8.15
N LYS A 107 9.89 8.23 -7.16
CA LYS A 107 11.04 9.15 -7.00
C LYS A 107 11.93 9.16 -8.25
N ASP A 108 12.17 8.00 -8.87
CA ASP A 108 13.02 7.85 -10.06
C ASP A 108 12.45 8.56 -11.32
N ARG A 109 11.17 8.89 -11.30
CA ARG A 109 10.51 9.63 -12.39
C ARG A 109 10.45 11.13 -12.21
N ILE A 110 10.79 11.61 -11.03
CA ILE A 110 10.88 13.03 -10.76
C ILE A 110 12.26 13.51 -11.24
N THR A 111 12.38 13.75 -12.54
CA THR A 111 13.62 14.20 -13.16
C THR A 111 13.81 15.72 -13.05
N GLU A 112 12.70 16.46 -12.88
CA GLU A 112 12.68 17.92 -12.82
C GLU A 112 11.77 18.40 -11.70
N ILE A 113 12.16 19.48 -11.04
CA ILE A 113 11.40 20.03 -9.91
C ILE A 113 10.03 20.58 -10.35
N GLU A 114 9.92 21.00 -11.59
CA GLU A 114 8.69 21.50 -12.20
C GLU A 114 7.60 20.41 -12.24
N MET A 115 7.99 19.17 -12.52
CA MET A 115 7.10 18.02 -12.54
C MET A 115 6.54 17.76 -11.14
N LEU A 116 7.39 17.76 -10.12
CA LEU A 116 6.97 17.59 -8.73
C LEU A 116 6.05 18.73 -8.29
N ALA A 117 6.43 19.98 -8.60
CA ALA A 117 5.64 21.15 -8.28
C ALA A 117 4.25 21.12 -8.95
N ALA A 118 4.16 20.66 -10.21
CA ALA A 118 2.88 20.49 -10.90
C ALA A 118 2.01 19.41 -10.21
N ALA A 119 2.59 18.29 -9.79
CA ALA A 119 1.87 17.25 -9.06
C ALA A 119 1.36 17.75 -7.70
N ILE A 120 2.17 18.49 -6.95
CA ILE A 120 1.78 19.10 -5.68
C ILE A 120 0.58 20.03 -5.88
N ARG A 121 0.61 20.91 -6.90
CA ARG A 121 -0.52 21.81 -7.20
C ARG A 121 -1.79 21.05 -7.53
N ARG A 122 -1.70 19.99 -8.33
CA ARG A 122 -2.87 19.14 -8.66
C ARG A 122 -3.50 18.50 -7.42
N VAL A 123 -2.68 18.01 -6.49
CA VAL A 123 -3.15 17.46 -5.21
C VAL A 123 -3.79 18.56 -4.36
N HIS A 124 -3.19 19.74 -4.27
CA HIS A 124 -3.76 20.91 -3.61
C HIS A 124 -5.15 21.26 -4.17
N ASP A 125 -5.29 21.23 -5.50
CA ASP A 125 -6.53 21.53 -6.21
C ASP A 125 -7.59 20.41 -6.11
N GLY A 126 -7.36 19.40 -5.29
CA GLY A 126 -8.32 18.32 -5.02
C GLY A 126 -8.24 17.12 -5.95
N GLN A 127 -7.26 17.10 -6.88
CA GLN A 127 -7.11 15.99 -7.82
C GLN A 127 -6.41 14.80 -7.16
N CYS A 128 -6.65 13.60 -7.74
CA CYS A 128 -5.85 12.41 -7.49
C CYS A 128 -4.74 12.31 -8.54
N VAL A 129 -3.48 12.21 -8.10
CA VAL A 129 -2.31 12.14 -8.97
C VAL A 129 -1.66 10.77 -8.85
N ILE A 130 -1.62 10.00 -9.93
CA ILE A 130 -1.07 8.63 -9.93
C ILE A 130 0.03 8.56 -10.99
N ASP A 131 1.16 7.95 -10.62
CA ASP A 131 2.23 7.69 -11.57
C ASP A 131 1.73 6.82 -12.74
N PRO A 132 2.02 7.18 -14.02
CA PRO A 132 1.58 6.41 -15.18
C PRO A 132 2.02 4.94 -15.20
N GLU A 133 3.18 4.61 -14.63
CA GLU A 133 3.65 3.23 -14.52
C GLU A 133 2.77 2.42 -13.58
N LEU A 134 2.39 3.04 -12.47
CA LEU A 134 1.46 2.43 -11.53
C LEU A 134 0.08 2.21 -12.19
N VAL A 135 -0.41 3.17 -12.97
CA VAL A 135 -1.66 3.02 -13.73
C VAL A 135 -1.55 1.84 -14.69
N LYS A 136 -0.45 1.69 -15.42
CA LYS A 136 -0.22 0.54 -16.31
C LYS A 136 -0.29 -0.78 -15.55
N LEU A 137 0.39 -0.87 -14.40
CA LEU A 137 0.37 -2.08 -13.57
C LEU A 137 -1.00 -2.39 -12.98
N LEU A 138 -1.75 -1.37 -12.57
CA LEU A 138 -3.12 -1.54 -12.08
C LEU A 138 -4.07 -2.02 -13.20
N LEU A 139 -3.90 -1.51 -14.43
CA LEU A 139 -4.67 -1.94 -15.59
C LEU A 139 -4.24 -3.33 -16.12
N GLN A 140 -2.95 -3.67 -15.99
CA GLN A 140 -2.42 -4.99 -16.36
C GLN A 140 -2.72 -6.06 -15.30
N ARG A 141 -3.03 -5.67 -14.06
CA ARG A 141 -3.65 -6.60 -13.13
C ARG A 141 -4.99 -6.97 -13.76
N PRO A 142 -5.23 -8.23 -14.16
CA PRO A 142 -6.59 -8.66 -14.38
C PRO A 142 -7.34 -8.21 -13.13
N ALA A 143 -8.48 -7.54 -13.31
CA ALA A 143 -9.38 -7.16 -12.21
C ALA A 143 -9.37 -8.35 -11.27
N THR A 144 -8.87 -8.17 -10.04
CA THR A 144 -8.50 -9.30 -9.19
C THR A 144 -9.76 -10.13 -9.02
N ARG A 145 -9.98 -11.08 -9.95
CA ARG A 145 -10.79 -12.24 -9.60
C ARG A 145 -10.08 -12.71 -8.35
N SER A 146 -10.75 -12.53 -7.23
CA SER A 146 -10.28 -13.06 -5.95
C SER A 146 -9.56 -14.36 -6.27
N ARG A 147 -8.31 -14.52 -5.88
CA ARG A 147 -7.60 -15.80 -6.10
C ARG A 147 -8.44 -16.94 -5.55
N LEU A 148 -9.29 -16.62 -4.57
CA LEU A 148 -10.31 -17.50 -4.04
C LEU A 148 -11.45 -17.77 -5.04
N ALA A 149 -11.69 -16.91 -6.05
CA ALA A 149 -12.72 -17.16 -7.06
C ALA A 149 -12.36 -18.31 -8.02
N GLU A 150 -11.08 -18.68 -8.13
CA GLU A 150 -10.64 -19.85 -8.88
C GLU A 150 -10.81 -21.15 -8.13
N LEU A 151 -11.09 -21.09 -6.82
CA LEU A 151 -11.35 -22.26 -5.98
C LEU A 151 -12.78 -22.75 -6.21
N THR A 152 -12.93 -24.05 -6.34
CA THR A 152 -14.25 -24.70 -6.27
C THR A 152 -14.88 -24.49 -4.89
N ALA A 153 -16.19 -24.66 -4.77
CA ALA A 153 -16.87 -24.57 -3.48
C ALA A 153 -16.21 -25.49 -2.43
N ARG A 154 -15.83 -26.71 -2.84
CA ARG A 154 -15.20 -27.69 -1.95
C ARG A 154 -13.78 -27.28 -1.52
N GLU A 155 -12.99 -26.74 -2.42
CA GLU A 155 -11.65 -26.21 -2.10
C GLU A 155 -11.75 -25.02 -1.15
N ARG A 156 -12.76 -24.16 -1.30
CA ARG A 156 -13.01 -23.03 -0.40
C ARG A 156 -13.40 -23.48 1.00
N GLU A 157 -14.27 -24.50 1.13
CA GLU A 157 -14.62 -25.12 2.42
C GLU A 157 -13.37 -25.69 3.12
N VAL A 158 -12.52 -26.42 2.39
CA VAL A 158 -11.26 -26.96 2.93
C VAL A 158 -10.33 -25.84 3.39
N LEU A 159 -10.21 -24.75 2.62
CA LEU A 159 -9.35 -23.62 2.98
C LEU A 159 -9.89 -22.85 4.19
N ALA A 160 -11.21 -22.69 4.32
CA ALA A 160 -11.84 -22.09 5.49
C ALA A 160 -11.53 -22.87 6.77
N LEU A 161 -11.71 -24.19 6.75
CA LEU A 161 -11.40 -25.04 7.90
C LEU A 161 -9.90 -25.07 8.23
N LEU A 162 -9.04 -24.97 7.21
CA LEU A 162 -7.60 -24.81 7.43
C LEU A 162 -7.29 -23.47 8.11
N ALA A 163 -8.01 -22.40 7.76
CA ALA A 163 -7.88 -21.09 8.39
C ALA A 163 -8.41 -21.06 9.83
N GLU A 164 -9.38 -21.92 10.18
CA GLU A 164 -9.82 -22.17 11.56
C GLU A 164 -8.77 -22.95 12.39
N GLY A 165 -7.68 -23.43 11.76
CA GLY A 165 -6.60 -24.14 12.43
C GLY A 165 -6.79 -25.67 12.50
N LEU A 166 -7.75 -26.26 11.78
CA LEU A 166 -7.95 -27.69 11.77
C LEU A 166 -6.80 -28.43 11.08
N THR A 167 -6.49 -29.63 11.59
CA THR A 167 -5.58 -30.57 10.93
C THR A 167 -6.25 -31.25 9.74
N ASP A 168 -5.47 -31.84 8.84
CA ASP A 168 -6.00 -32.62 7.69
C ASP A 168 -6.97 -33.73 8.15
N ALA A 169 -6.72 -34.32 9.32
CA ALA A 169 -7.60 -35.33 9.92
C ALA A 169 -8.92 -34.71 10.42
N GLY A 170 -8.86 -33.56 11.10
CA GLY A 170 -10.04 -32.82 11.55
C GLY A 170 -10.91 -32.32 10.40
N ILE A 171 -10.27 -31.85 9.32
CA ILE A 171 -10.97 -31.44 8.08
C ILE A 171 -11.64 -32.65 7.42
N ALA A 172 -10.94 -33.80 7.36
CA ALA A 172 -11.47 -35.02 6.78
C ALA A 172 -12.72 -35.49 7.53
N GLU A 173 -12.69 -35.50 8.87
CA GLU A 173 -13.82 -35.84 9.72
C GLU A 173 -14.99 -34.86 9.52
N ARG A 174 -14.73 -33.56 9.57
CA ARG A 174 -15.74 -32.50 9.44
C ARG A 174 -16.47 -32.51 8.10
N LEU A 175 -15.75 -32.88 7.03
CA LEU A 175 -16.26 -32.86 5.65
C LEU A 175 -16.67 -34.26 5.13
N TRP A 176 -16.56 -35.28 5.96
CA TRP A 176 -16.84 -36.70 5.59
C TRP A 176 -15.98 -37.15 4.40
N LEU A 177 -14.70 -36.81 4.41
CA LEU A 177 -13.70 -37.14 3.40
C LEU A 177 -12.64 -38.11 3.96
N THR A 178 -11.84 -38.68 3.05
CA THR A 178 -10.59 -39.31 3.46
C THR A 178 -9.49 -38.25 3.61
N ARG A 179 -8.52 -38.52 4.50
CA ARG A 179 -7.35 -37.64 4.66
C ARG A 179 -6.61 -37.39 3.31
N LYS A 180 -6.50 -38.47 2.50
CA LYS A 180 -5.88 -38.39 1.16
C LYS A 180 -6.62 -37.40 0.22
N THR A 181 -7.95 -37.37 0.33
CA THR A 181 -8.79 -36.44 -0.44
C THR A 181 -8.54 -34.99 0.01
N VAL A 182 -8.44 -34.75 1.33
CA VAL A 182 -8.10 -33.41 1.86
C VAL A 182 -6.71 -32.96 1.38
N GLU A 183 -5.71 -33.81 1.45
CA GLU A 183 -4.35 -33.53 0.95
C GLU A 183 -4.37 -33.17 -0.56
N THR A 184 -5.23 -33.83 -1.34
CA THR A 184 -5.40 -33.52 -2.77
C THR A 184 -6.04 -32.15 -2.97
N HIS A 185 -7.09 -31.80 -2.22
CA HIS A 185 -7.69 -30.47 -2.27
C HIS A 185 -6.68 -29.38 -1.88
N ILE A 186 -5.93 -29.59 -0.80
CA ILE A 186 -4.89 -28.62 -0.39
C ILE A 186 -3.85 -28.41 -1.50
N ARG A 187 -3.41 -29.47 -2.16
CA ARG A 187 -2.47 -29.36 -3.30
C ARG A 187 -3.05 -28.50 -4.44
N HIS A 188 -4.31 -28.72 -4.80
CA HIS A 188 -4.99 -27.95 -5.82
C HIS A 188 -5.18 -26.48 -5.39
N ILE A 189 -5.55 -26.22 -4.14
CA ILE A 189 -5.64 -24.87 -3.57
C ILE A 189 -4.29 -24.14 -3.71
N LEU A 190 -3.20 -24.77 -3.26
CA LEU A 190 -1.86 -24.18 -3.33
C LEU A 190 -1.39 -23.93 -4.77
N ALA A 191 -1.82 -24.74 -5.73
CA ALA A 191 -1.54 -24.52 -7.15
C ALA A 191 -2.34 -23.36 -7.72
N LYS A 192 -3.66 -23.29 -7.45
CA LYS A 192 -4.55 -22.22 -7.94
C LYS A 192 -4.25 -20.85 -7.34
N LEU A 193 -3.84 -20.80 -6.07
CA LEU A 193 -3.45 -19.55 -5.42
C LEU A 193 -2.10 -19.00 -5.92
N ASN A 194 -1.38 -19.75 -6.76
CA ASN A 194 -0.08 -19.36 -7.34
C ASN A 194 0.89 -18.77 -6.29
N LEU A 195 1.04 -19.47 -5.16
CA LEU A 195 1.89 -19.04 -4.06
C LEU A 195 3.37 -19.35 -4.33
N PRO A 196 4.31 -18.53 -3.80
CA PRO A 196 5.74 -18.78 -3.95
C PRO A 196 6.12 -20.21 -3.55
N THR A 197 7.03 -20.82 -4.34
CA THR A 197 7.52 -22.18 -4.11
C THR A 197 8.86 -22.21 -3.37
N ASP A 198 9.33 -21.04 -2.93
CA ASP A 198 10.61 -20.88 -2.25
C ASP A 198 10.66 -21.65 -0.93
N ALA A 199 11.77 -22.33 -0.66
CA ALA A 199 11.94 -23.20 0.51
C ALA A 199 11.83 -22.48 1.87
N GLY A 200 11.87 -21.14 1.88
CA GLY A 200 11.74 -20.30 3.07
C GLY A 200 10.31 -20.07 3.56
N TYR A 201 9.29 -20.46 2.80
CA TYR A 201 7.90 -20.14 3.15
C TYR A 201 7.02 -21.37 3.33
N ASN A 202 6.24 -21.38 4.42
CA ASN A 202 5.19 -22.38 4.59
C ASN A 202 3.97 -22.01 3.73
N ARG A 203 3.80 -22.69 2.60
CA ARG A 203 2.73 -22.44 1.61
C ARG A 203 1.32 -22.57 2.20
N ARG A 204 1.10 -23.44 3.20
CA ARG A 204 -0.20 -23.56 3.89
C ARG A 204 -0.50 -22.30 4.69
N VAL A 205 0.49 -21.75 5.39
CA VAL A 205 0.35 -20.48 6.11
C VAL A 205 0.05 -19.35 5.14
N LEU A 206 0.75 -19.28 4.01
CA LEU A 206 0.49 -18.28 2.98
C LEU A 206 -0.93 -18.39 2.40
N ALA A 207 -1.44 -19.60 2.19
CA ALA A 207 -2.81 -19.83 1.71
C ALA A 207 -3.85 -19.32 2.73
N VAL A 208 -3.66 -19.63 4.01
CA VAL A 208 -4.51 -19.12 5.10
C VAL A 208 -4.47 -17.58 5.18
N LEU A 209 -3.29 -16.97 5.12
CA LEU A 209 -3.16 -15.53 5.12
C LEU A 209 -3.84 -14.88 3.91
N THR A 210 -3.79 -15.51 2.73
CA THR A 210 -4.50 -15.06 1.54
C THR A 210 -6.01 -15.11 1.76
N TYR A 211 -6.52 -16.20 2.31
CA TYR A 211 -7.93 -16.37 2.64
C TYR A 211 -8.42 -15.28 3.60
N LEU A 212 -7.74 -15.10 4.73
CA LEU A 212 -8.14 -14.12 5.74
C LEU A 212 -8.10 -12.67 5.26
N ARG A 213 -7.17 -12.34 4.36
CA ARG A 213 -7.09 -10.99 3.76
C ARG A 213 -8.21 -10.70 2.76
N GLU A 214 -8.71 -11.71 2.06
CA GLU A 214 -9.78 -11.53 1.07
C GLU A 214 -11.17 -11.65 1.70
N ASP A 215 -11.32 -12.39 2.80
CA ASP A 215 -12.60 -12.58 3.51
C ASP A 215 -13.00 -11.34 4.36
N GLN A 216 -12.07 -10.39 4.57
CA GLN A 216 -12.30 -9.13 5.28
C GLN A 216 -12.65 -7.95 4.33
N GLN A 217 -12.80 -8.19 3.04
CA GLN A 217 -13.19 -7.19 2.02
C GLN A 217 -14.62 -7.39 1.56
#